data_82a58be90b464a09d485eae02e3d3605
#
_entry.id   82a58be90b464a09d485eae02e3d3605
#
_cell.length_a   1.000
_cell.length_b   1.000
_cell.length_c   1.000
_cell.angle_alpha   90.00
_cell.angle_beta   90.00
_cell.angle_gamma   90.00
#
_symmetry.space_group_name_H-M   'P 1'
#
loop_
_entity.id
_entity.type
_entity.pdbx_description
1 polymer ?
#
loop_
_entity_poly.entity_id
_entity_poly.type
_entity_poly.pdbx_seq_one_letter_code
_entity_poly.pdbx_strand_id
1 'polypeptide(L)'
;MIVFIFSEMMDARKRRLTEAVDFHQFLTDADDVDTWMLDILRLVSSDDTGKDEANVQTLLKKHKEITDELKNYESTIKALHDQADALGEEDREGRTVTERLNSIDKRYQELQELAKLRKQRLLDALSLYKLFTESDGVEQWINEKEKMLVTMVPGKDIEDCEIMKHRFDGFDREMNANASRVAVVNQLARQLLHVEHPNSQEIVARQEQLNHRWGDLRERSEAKREELQSAHGVQTFHIECRETVTWIEDKMRVLEQTDELKMDLTGIMTLQRKLTGMERDLAAIQAKLQSLESEAGKIENTHPEEAEVVIERNTKLRQSWEQLTAMLKVRDAKLEEAGDLHRFLKDLDHFQVKTD
;
A
#
# COMPACT_ATOMS: atom_id res chain seq x y z
N MET A 1 -3.75 99.10 27.36
CA MET A 1 -2.36 98.58 27.12
C MET A 1 -2.00 97.42 28.11
N ILE A 2 -2.03 97.63 29.44
CA ILE A 2 -1.61 96.64 30.44
C ILE A 2 -2.48 95.36 30.37
N VAL A 3 -3.83 95.46 30.26
CA VAL A 3 -4.75 94.33 30.17
C VAL A 3 -4.52 93.45 28.89
N PHE A 4 -4.16 94.07 27.79
CA PHE A 4 -3.86 93.44 26.53
C PHE A 4 -2.56 92.61 26.62
N ILE A 5 -1.50 93.25 27.20
CA ILE A 5 -0.18 92.57 27.42
C ILE A 5 -0.39 91.35 28.38
N PHE A 6 -1.21 91.45 29.40
CA PHE A 6 -1.50 90.39 30.36
C PHE A 6 -2.27 89.25 29.70
N SER A 7 -3.23 89.57 28.81
CA SER A 7 -3.98 88.54 28.02
C SER A 7 -3.05 87.82 27.08
N GLU A 8 -2.14 88.52 26.35
CA GLU A 8 -1.18 87.85 25.46
C GLU A 8 -0.19 86.98 26.24
N MET A 9 0.26 87.40 27.41
CA MET A 9 1.14 86.58 28.28
C MET A 9 0.39 85.34 28.82
N MET A 10 -0.87 85.43 29.16
CA MET A 10 -1.70 84.29 29.59
C MET A 10 -1.92 83.31 28.43
N ASP A 11 -2.24 83.79 27.25
CA ASP A 11 -2.43 82.93 26.05
C ASP A 11 -1.13 82.29 25.60
N ALA A 12 0.01 83.00 25.69
CA ALA A 12 1.34 82.43 25.43
C ALA A 12 1.70 81.34 26.44
N ARG A 13 1.37 81.52 27.74
CA ARG A 13 1.61 80.55 28.78
C ARG A 13 0.67 79.29 28.61
N LYS A 14 -0.57 79.53 28.27
CA LYS A 14 -1.51 78.47 27.98
C LYS A 14 -1.06 77.58 26.83
N ARG A 15 -0.60 78.24 25.73
CA ARG A 15 -0.06 77.45 24.58
C ARG A 15 1.12 76.62 24.99
N ARG A 16 2.12 77.14 25.69
CA ARG A 16 3.29 76.40 26.17
C ARG A 16 2.91 75.24 27.08
N LEU A 17 1.93 75.44 27.94
CA LEU A 17 1.46 74.32 28.82
C LEU A 17 0.73 73.22 28.02
N THR A 18 -0.04 73.61 26.99
CA THR A 18 -0.66 72.66 26.09
C THR A 18 0.37 71.84 25.29
N GLU A 19 1.36 72.58 24.69
CA GLU A 19 2.47 71.92 23.97
C GLU A 19 3.26 70.95 24.87
N ALA A 20 3.56 71.36 26.11
CA ALA A 20 4.25 70.47 27.06
C ALA A 20 3.39 69.24 27.43
N VAL A 21 2.08 69.37 27.56
CA VAL A 21 1.15 68.22 27.80
C VAL A 21 1.17 67.30 26.60
N ASP A 22 1.03 67.83 25.38
CA ASP A 22 1.00 67.05 24.16
C ASP A 22 2.32 66.28 23.94
N PHE A 23 3.46 66.93 24.21
CA PHE A 23 4.78 66.31 24.16
C PHE A 23 4.93 65.15 25.18
N HIS A 24 4.51 65.37 26.45
CA HIS A 24 4.58 64.32 27.46
C HIS A 24 3.60 63.18 27.17
N GLN A 25 2.42 63.45 26.59
CA GLN A 25 1.48 62.42 26.15
C GLN A 25 2.11 61.56 25.05
N PHE A 26 2.72 62.16 24.02
CA PHE A 26 3.46 61.47 22.98
C PHE A 26 4.52 60.54 23.57
N LEU A 27 5.32 60.97 24.53
CA LEU A 27 6.34 60.16 25.17
C LEU A 27 5.71 58.96 25.91
N THR A 28 4.61 59.16 26.60
CA THR A 28 3.89 58.10 27.30
C THR A 28 3.33 57.07 26.31
N ASP A 29 2.68 57.53 25.25
CA ASP A 29 2.13 56.65 24.20
C ASP A 29 3.24 55.87 23.47
N ALA A 30 4.40 56.50 23.26
CA ALA A 30 5.58 55.83 22.70
C ALA A 30 6.16 54.75 23.65
N ASP A 31 6.16 55.01 24.96
CA ASP A 31 6.57 54.00 25.97
C ASP A 31 5.59 52.80 26.03
N ASP A 32 4.28 53.05 25.86
CA ASP A 32 3.27 51.99 25.79
C ASP A 32 3.48 51.12 24.54
N VAL A 33 3.78 51.73 23.38
CA VAL A 33 4.12 51.04 22.14
C VAL A 33 5.37 50.17 22.31
N ASP A 34 6.42 50.72 22.92
CA ASP A 34 7.67 49.97 23.19
C ASP A 34 7.41 48.77 24.13
N THR A 35 6.60 48.95 25.16
CA THR A 35 6.24 47.88 26.10
C THR A 35 5.49 46.73 25.40
N TRP A 36 4.52 47.09 24.59
CA TRP A 36 3.78 46.10 23.78
C TRP A 36 4.72 45.37 22.81
N MET A 37 5.64 46.09 22.12
CA MET A 37 6.60 45.47 21.21
C MET A 37 7.53 44.48 21.92
N LEU A 38 7.92 44.72 23.17
CA LEU A 38 8.71 43.80 23.97
C LEU A 38 7.95 42.53 24.30
N ASP A 39 6.64 42.62 24.58
CA ASP A 39 5.81 41.45 24.84
C ASP A 39 5.64 40.59 23.58
N ILE A 40 5.39 41.23 22.43
CA ILE A 40 5.33 40.52 21.14
C ILE A 40 6.68 39.88 20.79
N LEU A 41 7.79 40.57 21.05
CA LEU A 41 9.15 40.06 20.80
C LEU A 41 9.36 38.71 21.52
N ARG A 42 8.96 38.61 22.78
CA ARG A 42 9.05 37.34 23.57
C ARG A 42 8.30 36.19 22.90
N LEU A 43 7.12 36.51 22.35
CA LEU A 43 6.27 35.50 21.70
C LEU A 43 6.83 35.06 20.34
N VAL A 44 7.31 35.98 19.50
CA VAL A 44 7.83 35.65 18.16
C VAL A 44 9.26 35.09 18.19
N SER A 45 10.02 35.36 19.25
CA SER A 45 11.38 34.83 19.44
C SER A 45 11.43 33.44 20.10
N SER A 46 10.31 32.85 20.47
CA SER A 46 10.27 31.52 21.08
C SER A 46 10.79 30.43 20.12
N ASP A 47 11.65 29.53 20.61
CA ASP A 47 12.19 28.41 19.83
C ASP A 47 11.32 27.16 19.89
N ASP A 48 10.21 27.19 20.62
CA ASP A 48 9.28 26.06 20.72
C ASP A 48 8.58 25.82 19.37
N THR A 49 8.89 24.69 18.75
CA THR A 49 8.28 24.23 17.49
C THR A 49 7.30 23.07 17.69
N GLY A 50 6.98 22.71 18.94
CA GLY A 50 6.12 21.59 19.27
C GLY A 50 6.83 20.24 19.27
N LYS A 51 6.12 19.21 19.74
CA LYS A 51 6.63 17.82 19.86
C LYS A 51 5.95 16.84 18.92
N ASP A 52 4.82 17.23 18.38
CA ASP A 52 3.99 16.44 17.45
C ASP A 52 3.14 17.35 16.57
N GLU A 53 2.47 16.77 15.58
CA GLU A 53 1.64 17.50 14.63
C GLU A 53 0.55 18.36 15.31
N ALA A 54 -0.14 17.83 16.33
CA ALA A 54 -1.22 18.53 17.02
C ALA A 54 -0.69 19.75 17.80
N ASN A 55 0.47 19.60 18.44
CA ASN A 55 1.15 20.70 19.14
C ASN A 55 1.56 21.80 18.14
N VAL A 56 2.15 21.46 17.00
CA VAL A 56 2.55 22.45 15.98
C VAL A 56 1.33 23.17 15.42
N GLN A 57 0.23 22.47 15.16
CA GLN A 57 -1.02 23.10 14.71
C GLN A 57 -1.56 24.10 15.73
N THR A 58 -1.48 23.77 17.02
CA THR A 58 -1.86 24.67 18.12
C THR A 58 -0.96 25.90 18.17
N LEU A 59 0.36 25.72 18.02
CA LEU A 59 1.33 26.82 17.96
C LEU A 59 1.10 27.72 16.73
N LEU A 60 0.80 27.13 15.59
CA LEU A 60 0.45 27.89 14.37
C LEU A 60 -0.80 28.74 14.54
N LYS A 61 -1.84 28.22 15.23
CA LYS A 61 -3.04 28.98 15.54
C LYS A 61 -2.73 30.17 16.43
N LYS A 62 -1.99 29.96 17.52
CA LYS A 62 -1.53 31.05 18.40
C LYS A 62 -0.68 32.07 17.67
N HIS A 63 0.23 31.60 16.84
CA HIS A 63 1.09 32.47 16.03
C HIS A 63 0.29 33.32 15.04
N LYS A 64 -0.78 32.77 14.46
CA LYS A 64 -1.69 33.54 13.62
C LYS A 64 -2.36 34.66 14.39
N GLU A 65 -2.84 34.39 15.60
CA GLU A 65 -3.45 35.42 16.49
C GLU A 65 -2.45 36.56 16.74
N ILE A 66 -1.18 36.24 17.07
CA ILE A 66 -0.10 37.21 17.26
C ILE A 66 0.18 38.02 15.97
N THR A 67 0.19 37.35 14.81
CA THR A 67 0.43 38.01 13.52
C THR A 67 -0.71 38.95 13.13
N ASP A 68 -1.96 38.56 13.43
CA ASP A 68 -3.14 39.40 13.20
C ASP A 68 -3.13 40.60 14.15
N GLU A 69 -2.73 40.44 15.42
CA GLU A 69 -2.53 41.51 16.39
C GLU A 69 -1.44 42.48 15.93
N LEU A 70 -0.26 41.96 15.50
CA LEU A 70 0.85 42.72 14.97
C LEU A 70 0.41 43.60 13.78
N LYS A 71 -0.38 43.06 12.88
CA LYS A 71 -0.93 43.78 11.74
C LYS A 71 -1.89 44.89 12.15
N ASN A 72 -2.78 44.64 13.12
CA ASN A 72 -3.74 45.61 13.61
C ASN A 72 -3.04 46.78 14.35
N TYR A 73 -1.89 46.52 14.98
CA TYR A 73 -1.11 47.49 15.71
C TYR A 73 -0.45 48.54 14.82
N GLU A 74 -0.33 48.31 13.49
CA GLU A 74 0.13 49.26 12.50
C GLU A 74 -0.65 50.59 12.57
N SER A 75 -1.96 50.52 12.83
CA SER A 75 -2.80 51.71 13.01
C SER A 75 -2.43 52.53 14.25
N THR A 76 -1.98 51.88 15.33
CA THR A 76 -1.52 52.53 16.57
C THR A 76 -0.19 53.25 16.32
N ILE A 77 0.75 52.64 15.61
CA ILE A 77 2.03 53.24 15.24
C ILE A 77 1.78 54.44 14.32
N LYS A 78 0.86 54.33 13.35
CA LYS A 78 0.47 55.45 12.52
C LYS A 78 -0.12 56.60 13.31
N ALA A 79 -1.02 56.31 14.28
CA ALA A 79 -1.59 57.34 15.16
C ALA A 79 -0.50 58.04 15.99
N LEU A 80 0.56 57.31 16.40
CA LEU A 80 1.70 57.92 17.10
C LEU A 80 2.51 58.88 16.18
N HIS A 81 2.67 58.53 14.90
CA HIS A 81 3.25 59.44 13.90
C HIS A 81 2.39 60.69 13.68
N ASP A 82 1.05 60.52 13.52
CA ASP A 82 0.10 61.63 13.37
C ASP A 82 0.13 62.54 14.60
N GLN A 83 0.30 61.97 15.80
CA GLN A 83 0.44 62.73 17.06
C GLN A 83 1.76 63.54 17.09
N ALA A 84 2.87 62.95 16.66
CA ALA A 84 4.17 63.63 16.56
C ALA A 84 4.14 64.80 15.56
N ASP A 85 3.43 64.61 14.42
CA ASP A 85 3.25 65.67 13.42
C ASP A 85 2.40 66.84 13.93
N ALA A 86 1.56 66.60 14.92
CA ALA A 86 0.70 67.61 15.56
C ALA A 86 1.43 68.39 16.67
N LEU A 87 2.64 67.99 17.09
CA LEU A 87 3.43 68.68 18.11
C LEU A 87 3.88 70.05 17.61
N GLY A 88 4.26 70.95 18.55
CA GLY A 88 4.90 72.24 18.24
C GLY A 88 6.16 72.00 17.41
N GLU A 89 6.49 72.97 16.56
CA GLU A 89 7.61 72.92 15.59
C GLU A 89 8.96 72.57 16.24
N GLU A 90 9.22 73.06 17.43
CA GLU A 90 10.45 72.84 18.22
C GLU A 90 10.53 71.36 18.71
N ASP A 91 9.42 70.80 19.18
CA ASP A 91 9.37 69.44 19.67
C ASP A 91 9.31 68.47 18.51
N ARG A 92 8.51 68.72 17.44
CA ARG A 92 8.40 67.91 16.25
C ARG A 92 9.71 67.66 15.54
N GLU A 93 10.54 68.74 15.39
CA GLU A 93 11.87 68.69 14.79
C GLU A 93 12.94 68.27 15.81
N GLY A 94 12.51 68.08 17.07
CA GLY A 94 13.40 67.73 18.15
C GLY A 94 14.02 66.36 17.95
N ARG A 95 15.30 66.23 18.29
CA ARG A 95 16.03 64.94 18.15
C ARG A 95 15.36 63.80 18.93
N THR A 96 14.76 64.10 20.07
CA THR A 96 14.09 63.09 20.93
C THR A 96 12.92 62.43 20.22
N VAL A 97 12.02 63.20 19.58
CA VAL A 97 10.85 62.67 18.84
C VAL A 97 11.29 61.85 17.63
N THR A 98 12.21 62.41 16.84
CA THR A 98 12.72 61.76 15.63
C THR A 98 13.44 60.44 15.95
N GLU A 99 14.31 60.39 16.94
CA GLU A 99 15.01 59.18 17.35
C GLU A 99 14.04 58.13 17.91
N ARG A 100 13.00 58.55 18.64
CA ARG A 100 12.00 57.65 19.21
C ARG A 100 11.17 56.98 18.12
N LEU A 101 10.64 57.73 17.17
CA LEU A 101 9.87 57.20 16.05
C LEU A 101 10.72 56.25 15.19
N ASN A 102 11.93 56.65 14.83
CA ASN A 102 12.85 55.80 14.06
C ASN A 102 13.14 54.46 14.77
N SER A 103 13.30 54.49 16.11
CA SER A 103 13.52 53.31 16.92
C SER A 103 12.29 52.40 16.91
N ILE A 104 11.09 52.99 17.03
CA ILE A 104 9.81 52.22 17.01
C ILE A 104 9.61 51.58 15.64
N ASP A 105 9.77 52.33 14.54
CA ASP A 105 9.62 51.83 13.18
C ASP A 105 10.59 50.68 12.90
N LYS A 106 11.85 50.83 13.27
CA LYS A 106 12.86 49.78 13.11
C LYS A 106 12.49 48.51 13.88
N ARG A 107 12.12 48.64 15.15
CA ARG A 107 11.69 47.50 15.96
C ARG A 107 10.43 46.82 15.44
N TYR A 108 9.47 47.59 14.94
CA TYR A 108 8.26 47.04 14.34
C TYR A 108 8.58 46.20 13.09
N GLN A 109 9.46 46.70 12.21
CA GLN A 109 9.94 45.94 11.05
C GLN A 109 10.68 44.65 11.47
N GLU A 110 11.55 44.73 12.48
CA GLU A 110 12.25 43.56 13.03
C GLU A 110 11.27 42.51 13.58
N LEU A 111 10.20 42.94 14.27
CA LEU A 111 9.14 42.07 14.75
C LEU A 111 8.38 41.36 13.62
N GLN A 112 8.08 42.09 12.53
CA GLN A 112 7.43 41.52 11.34
C GLN A 112 8.31 40.42 10.71
N GLU A 113 9.61 40.67 10.57
CA GLU A 113 10.54 39.65 10.02
C GLU A 113 10.71 38.44 10.95
N LEU A 114 10.82 38.66 12.27
CA LEU A 114 10.86 37.55 13.25
C LEU A 114 9.57 36.72 13.21
N ALA A 115 8.41 37.38 13.08
CA ALA A 115 7.13 36.69 12.95
C ALA A 115 7.07 35.82 11.67
N LYS A 116 7.56 36.31 10.53
CA LYS A 116 7.66 35.53 9.28
C LYS A 116 8.59 34.32 9.46
N LEU A 117 9.77 34.54 10.06
CA LEU A 117 10.74 33.48 10.29
C LEU A 117 10.16 32.37 11.22
N ARG A 118 9.50 32.78 12.33
CA ARG A 118 8.85 31.84 13.23
C ARG A 118 7.75 31.03 12.52
N LYS A 119 6.92 31.69 11.71
CA LYS A 119 5.90 31.01 10.91
C LYS A 119 6.50 29.95 10.02
N GLN A 120 7.62 30.26 9.35
CA GLN A 120 8.30 29.28 8.47
C GLN A 120 8.81 28.09 9.28
N ARG A 121 9.47 28.31 10.43
CA ARG A 121 9.94 27.23 11.32
C ARG A 121 8.80 26.32 11.78
N LEU A 122 7.64 26.88 12.12
CA LEU A 122 6.46 26.10 12.51
C LEU A 122 5.88 25.30 11.33
N LEU A 123 5.88 25.85 10.11
CA LEU A 123 5.44 25.13 8.90
C LEU A 123 6.39 24.00 8.53
N ASP A 124 7.69 24.21 8.67
CA ASP A 124 8.70 23.17 8.46
C ASP A 124 8.50 22.02 9.46
N ALA A 125 8.35 22.34 10.75
CA ALA A 125 8.06 21.34 11.77
C ALA A 125 6.75 20.57 11.51
N LEU A 126 5.69 21.27 11.06
CA LEU A 126 4.42 20.62 10.70
C LEU A 126 4.62 19.61 9.56
N SER A 127 5.36 20.00 8.53
CA SER A 127 5.62 19.14 7.37
C SER A 127 6.42 17.89 7.74
N LEU A 128 7.41 18.06 8.63
CA LEU A 128 8.22 16.97 9.16
C LEU A 128 7.35 15.98 9.98
N TYR A 129 6.55 16.48 10.92
CA TYR A 129 5.69 15.60 11.74
C TYR A 129 4.61 14.91 10.94
N LYS A 130 4.06 15.54 9.89
CA LYS A 130 3.15 14.86 8.95
C LYS A 130 3.81 13.68 8.26
N LEU A 131 5.04 13.88 7.75
CA LEU A 131 5.81 12.79 7.15
C LEU A 131 6.02 11.65 8.15
N PHE A 132 6.40 11.95 9.39
CA PHE A 132 6.63 10.93 10.41
C PHE A 132 5.35 10.19 10.79
N THR A 133 4.26 10.89 11.01
CA THR A 133 2.96 10.28 11.34
C THR A 133 2.50 9.32 10.25
N GLU A 134 2.61 9.71 8.98
CA GLU A 134 2.27 8.84 7.85
C GLU A 134 3.22 7.64 7.73
N SER A 135 4.52 7.87 7.92
CA SER A 135 5.53 6.81 7.93
C SER A 135 5.30 5.80 9.04
N ASP A 136 5.06 6.27 10.28
CA ASP A 136 4.77 5.42 11.44
C ASP A 136 3.51 4.57 11.23
N GLY A 137 2.46 5.16 10.64
CA GLY A 137 1.24 4.44 10.31
C GLY A 137 1.47 3.31 9.29
N VAL A 138 2.31 3.54 8.28
CA VAL A 138 2.69 2.51 7.31
C VAL A 138 3.57 1.44 7.96
N GLU A 139 4.55 1.82 8.78
CA GLU A 139 5.42 0.88 9.47
C GLU A 139 4.65 -0.01 10.47
N GLN A 140 3.70 0.55 11.19
CA GLN A 140 2.82 -0.24 12.06
C GLN A 140 2.03 -1.27 11.25
N TRP A 141 1.46 -0.85 10.12
CA TRP A 141 0.74 -1.75 9.22
C TRP A 141 1.67 -2.86 8.66
N ILE A 142 2.92 -2.53 8.27
CA ILE A 142 3.93 -3.52 7.86
C ILE A 142 4.15 -4.56 8.96
N ASN A 143 4.35 -4.13 10.22
CA ASN A 143 4.53 -5.03 11.36
C ASN A 143 3.35 -6.02 11.54
N GLU A 144 2.13 -5.55 11.37
CA GLU A 144 0.93 -6.38 11.46
C GLU A 144 0.88 -7.42 10.32
N LYS A 145 1.26 -7.01 9.10
CA LYS A 145 1.28 -7.89 7.94
C LYS A 145 2.41 -8.92 7.99
N GLU A 146 3.58 -8.57 8.49
CA GLU A 146 4.67 -9.53 8.75
C GLU A 146 4.21 -10.64 9.71
N LYS A 147 3.54 -10.28 10.80
CA LYS A 147 2.97 -11.26 11.73
C LYS A 147 1.91 -12.13 11.07
N MET A 148 1.07 -11.56 10.24
CA MET A 148 0.03 -12.30 9.52
C MET A 148 0.63 -13.33 8.54
N LEU A 149 1.69 -12.98 7.79
CA LEU A 149 2.38 -13.89 6.87
C LEU A 149 2.92 -15.13 7.59
N VAL A 150 3.47 -14.97 8.79
CA VAL A 150 3.98 -16.10 9.60
C VAL A 150 2.87 -17.08 9.95
N THR A 151 1.63 -16.63 10.11
CA THR A 151 0.48 -17.51 10.43
C THR A 151 -0.10 -18.23 9.22
N MET A 152 0.31 -17.87 8.00
CA MET A 152 -0.15 -18.52 6.77
C MET A 152 0.71 -19.74 6.48
N VAL A 153 0.33 -20.88 7.07
CA VAL A 153 1.01 -22.15 6.87
C VAL A 153 0.23 -22.95 5.80
N PRO A 154 0.91 -23.63 4.85
CA PRO A 154 0.26 -24.50 3.88
C PRO A 154 -0.65 -25.53 4.56
N GLY A 155 -1.82 -25.77 3.96
CA GLY A 155 -2.77 -26.76 4.45
C GLY A 155 -2.29 -28.20 4.23
N LYS A 156 -2.86 -29.13 5.00
CA LYS A 156 -2.56 -30.56 4.88
C LYS A 156 -3.39 -31.27 3.80
N ASP A 157 -4.47 -30.65 3.40
CA ASP A 157 -5.36 -31.13 2.34
C ASP A 157 -5.74 -29.98 1.39
N ILE A 158 -6.48 -30.30 0.35
CA ILE A 158 -6.84 -29.33 -0.69
C ILE A 158 -7.75 -28.22 -0.15
N GLU A 159 -8.67 -28.53 0.75
CA GLU A 159 -9.62 -27.57 1.32
C GLU A 159 -8.87 -26.54 2.19
N ASP A 160 -7.98 -27.01 3.04
CA ASP A 160 -7.09 -26.13 3.82
C ASP A 160 -6.20 -25.27 2.92
N CYS A 161 -5.66 -25.82 1.83
CA CYS A 161 -4.85 -25.07 0.87
C CYS A 161 -5.67 -23.99 0.17
N GLU A 162 -6.91 -24.26 -0.21
CA GLU A 162 -7.83 -23.27 -0.81
C GLU A 162 -8.18 -22.15 0.18
N ILE A 163 -8.45 -22.49 1.44
CA ILE A 163 -8.68 -21.50 2.51
C ILE A 163 -7.47 -20.58 2.67
N MET A 164 -6.26 -21.15 2.72
CA MET A 164 -5.04 -20.34 2.85
C MET A 164 -4.80 -19.45 1.63
N LYS A 165 -5.07 -19.96 0.42
CA LYS A 165 -4.98 -19.17 -0.82
C LYS A 165 -5.95 -18.00 -0.81
N HIS A 166 -7.21 -18.19 -0.45
CA HIS A 166 -8.19 -17.11 -0.32
C HIS A 166 -7.79 -16.08 0.73
N ARG A 167 -7.21 -16.52 1.85
CA ARG A 167 -6.68 -15.64 2.88
C ARG A 167 -5.51 -14.82 2.36
N PHE A 168 -4.63 -15.42 1.56
CA PHE A 168 -3.51 -14.72 0.92
C PHE A 168 -3.98 -13.74 -0.14
N ASP A 169 -5.01 -14.05 -0.94
CA ASP A 169 -5.61 -13.11 -1.90
C ASP A 169 -6.18 -11.87 -1.21
N GLY A 170 -6.71 -12.01 0.00
CA GLY A 170 -7.12 -10.89 0.85
C GLY A 170 -5.94 -10.03 1.26
N PHE A 171 -4.88 -10.66 1.73
CA PHE A 171 -3.62 -10.01 2.10
C PHE A 171 -2.99 -9.25 0.91
N ASP A 172 -2.94 -9.86 -0.27
CA ASP A 172 -2.37 -9.26 -1.48
C ASP A 172 -3.13 -7.99 -1.93
N ARG A 173 -4.46 -8.00 -1.83
CA ARG A 173 -5.29 -6.82 -2.08
C ARG A 173 -4.96 -5.67 -1.12
N GLU A 174 -4.74 -5.96 0.15
CA GLU A 174 -4.33 -4.97 1.14
C GLU A 174 -2.91 -4.46 0.88
N MET A 175 -1.97 -5.32 0.45
CA MET A 175 -0.63 -4.92 0.01
C MET A 175 -0.71 -3.90 -1.13
N ASN A 176 -1.52 -4.18 -2.16
CA ASN A 176 -1.71 -3.28 -3.29
C ASN A 176 -2.35 -1.95 -2.88
N ALA A 177 -3.31 -1.95 -1.97
CA ALA A 177 -3.92 -0.74 -1.44
C ALA A 177 -2.93 0.13 -0.65
N ASN A 178 -2.03 -0.49 0.13
CA ASN A 178 -1.04 0.24 0.93
C ASN A 178 0.21 0.67 0.13
N ALA A 179 0.45 0.11 -1.04
CA ALA A 179 1.51 0.60 -1.95
C ALA A 179 1.34 2.09 -2.30
N SER A 180 0.10 2.56 -2.43
CA SER A 180 -0.19 3.99 -2.66
C SER A 180 0.17 4.87 -1.45
N ARG A 181 0.01 4.37 -0.21
CA ARG A 181 0.42 5.10 1.01
C ARG A 181 1.95 5.24 1.07
N VAL A 182 2.69 4.18 0.77
CA VAL A 182 4.17 4.23 0.65
C VAL A 182 4.59 5.24 -0.40
N ALA A 183 3.90 5.29 -1.55
CA ALA A 183 4.18 6.26 -2.60
C ALA A 183 3.93 7.71 -2.13
N VAL A 184 2.86 7.96 -1.35
CA VAL A 184 2.56 9.27 -0.75
C VAL A 184 3.67 9.69 0.21
N VAL A 185 4.11 8.82 1.12
CA VAL A 185 5.23 9.12 2.04
C VAL A 185 6.50 9.45 1.26
N ASN A 186 6.82 8.68 0.23
CA ASN A 186 7.97 8.95 -0.64
C ASN A 186 7.84 10.28 -1.40
N GLN A 187 6.64 10.67 -1.81
CA GLN A 187 6.39 11.96 -2.45
C GLN A 187 6.59 13.10 -1.47
N LEU A 188 6.04 13.01 -0.25
CA LEU A 188 6.23 14.00 0.80
C LEU A 188 7.71 14.18 1.14
N ALA A 189 8.44 13.07 1.33
CA ALA A 189 9.87 13.11 1.59
C ALA A 189 10.64 13.84 0.48
N ARG A 190 10.38 13.49 -0.79
CA ARG A 190 11.02 14.17 -1.94
C ARG A 190 10.70 15.67 -2.01
N GLN A 191 9.47 16.07 -1.70
CA GLN A 191 9.08 17.47 -1.67
C GLN A 191 9.85 18.25 -0.60
N LEU A 192 9.96 17.67 0.61
CA LEU A 192 10.73 18.30 1.70
C LEU A 192 12.23 18.38 1.39
N LEU A 193 12.79 17.36 0.77
CA LEU A 193 14.20 17.36 0.35
C LEU A 193 14.47 18.39 -0.78
N HIS A 194 13.51 18.56 -1.69
CA HIS A 194 13.64 19.53 -2.79
C HIS A 194 13.68 20.99 -2.31
N VAL A 195 12.97 21.30 -1.21
CA VAL A 195 12.99 22.63 -0.59
C VAL A 195 14.11 22.79 0.46
N GLU A 196 15.07 21.87 0.50
CA GLU A 196 16.22 21.90 1.42
C GLU A 196 15.79 22.00 2.89
N HIS A 197 14.79 21.20 3.29
CA HIS A 197 14.27 21.19 4.65
C HIS A 197 15.40 21.06 5.69
N PRO A 198 15.37 21.79 6.81
CA PRO A 198 16.45 21.77 7.83
C PRO A 198 16.78 20.37 8.36
N ASN A 199 15.79 19.47 8.43
CA ASN A 199 15.94 18.09 8.89
C ASN A 199 16.15 17.07 7.74
N SER A 200 16.77 17.47 6.62
CA SER A 200 16.93 16.62 5.44
C SER A 200 17.58 15.26 5.73
N GLN A 201 18.55 15.19 6.65
CA GLN A 201 19.20 13.94 7.03
C GLN A 201 18.21 12.95 7.69
N GLU A 202 17.34 13.43 8.58
CA GLU A 202 16.34 12.61 9.27
C GLU A 202 15.25 12.14 8.30
N ILE A 203 14.85 13.01 7.34
CA ILE A 203 13.89 12.69 6.27
C ILE A 203 14.42 11.55 5.39
N VAL A 204 15.70 11.64 4.96
CA VAL A 204 16.34 10.59 4.15
C VAL A 204 16.40 9.27 4.92
N ALA A 205 16.88 9.29 6.15
CA ALA A 205 16.97 8.09 6.98
C ALA A 205 15.62 7.40 7.17
N ARG A 206 14.57 8.19 7.42
CA ARG A 206 13.19 7.68 7.58
C ARG A 206 12.62 7.08 6.30
N GLN A 207 12.87 7.74 5.17
CA GLN A 207 12.47 7.27 3.85
C GLN A 207 13.15 5.95 3.48
N GLU A 208 14.46 5.85 3.69
CA GLU A 208 15.24 4.64 3.43
C GLU A 208 14.78 3.48 4.30
N GLN A 209 14.57 3.71 5.60
CA GLN A 209 14.04 2.71 6.54
C GLN A 209 12.69 2.17 6.07
N LEU A 210 11.74 3.04 5.73
CA LEU A 210 10.43 2.63 5.25
C LEU A 210 10.51 1.83 3.96
N ASN A 211 11.30 2.29 3.00
CA ASN A 211 11.46 1.62 1.71
C ASN A 211 12.12 0.24 1.85
N HIS A 212 13.09 0.10 2.74
CA HIS A 212 13.71 -1.20 3.04
C HIS A 212 12.67 -2.17 3.62
N ARG A 213 11.95 -1.76 4.66
CA ARG A 213 10.93 -2.59 5.29
C ARG A 213 9.79 -2.97 4.33
N TRP A 214 9.38 -2.05 3.47
CA TRP A 214 8.39 -2.33 2.42
C TRP A 214 8.92 -3.34 1.40
N GLY A 215 10.19 -3.20 1.00
CA GLY A 215 10.87 -4.15 0.11
C GLY A 215 10.92 -5.56 0.70
N ASP A 216 11.33 -5.68 1.95
CA ASP A 216 11.40 -6.96 2.68
C ASP A 216 10.01 -7.63 2.80
N LEU A 217 8.97 -6.85 3.12
CA LEU A 217 7.61 -7.39 3.20
C LEU A 217 7.13 -7.90 1.83
N ARG A 218 7.45 -7.18 0.74
CA ARG A 218 7.12 -7.63 -0.62
C ARG A 218 7.81 -8.92 -1.01
N GLU A 219 9.10 -9.04 -0.72
CA GLU A 219 9.89 -10.25 -0.99
C GLU A 219 9.33 -11.45 -0.21
N ARG A 220 9.05 -11.28 1.08
CA ARG A 220 8.43 -12.31 1.91
C ARG A 220 7.04 -12.69 1.45
N SER A 221 6.26 -11.72 0.96
CA SER A 221 4.94 -11.95 0.39
C SER A 221 5.02 -12.81 -0.87
N GLU A 222 5.96 -12.53 -1.77
CA GLU A 222 6.16 -13.33 -2.99
C GLU A 222 6.60 -14.76 -2.68
N ALA A 223 7.57 -14.92 -1.78
CA ALA A 223 7.98 -16.24 -1.31
C ALA A 223 6.82 -17.04 -0.70
N LYS A 224 5.96 -16.38 0.10
CA LYS A 224 4.77 -17.03 0.69
C LYS A 224 3.73 -17.40 -0.37
N ARG A 225 3.56 -16.57 -1.41
CA ARG A 225 2.69 -16.89 -2.54
C ARG A 225 3.14 -18.18 -3.25
N GLU A 226 4.44 -18.26 -3.55
CA GLU A 226 5.03 -19.44 -4.19
C GLU A 226 4.88 -20.70 -3.32
N GLU A 227 5.14 -20.59 -2.01
CA GLU A 227 4.95 -21.67 -1.04
C GLU A 227 3.50 -22.20 -1.02
N LEU A 228 2.52 -21.29 -0.92
CA LEU A 228 1.10 -21.68 -0.89
C LEU A 228 0.61 -22.24 -2.23
N GLN A 229 1.08 -21.70 -3.35
CA GLN A 229 0.76 -22.21 -4.69
C GLN A 229 1.37 -23.59 -4.91
N SER A 230 2.61 -23.79 -4.49
CA SER A 230 3.30 -25.07 -4.62
C SER A 230 2.62 -26.17 -3.77
N ALA A 231 2.28 -25.87 -2.52
CA ALA A 231 1.53 -26.80 -1.66
C ALA A 231 0.14 -27.14 -2.23
N HIS A 232 -0.58 -26.17 -2.78
CA HIS A 232 -1.84 -26.41 -3.46
C HIS A 232 -1.64 -27.32 -4.69
N GLY A 233 -0.57 -27.10 -5.47
CA GLY A 233 -0.20 -27.94 -6.61
C GLY A 233 0.02 -29.41 -6.22
N VAL A 234 0.72 -29.67 -5.11
CA VAL A 234 0.93 -31.03 -4.57
C VAL A 234 -0.42 -31.71 -4.23
N GLN A 235 -1.31 -31.01 -3.51
CA GLN A 235 -2.61 -31.58 -3.15
C GLN A 235 -3.50 -31.83 -4.38
N THR A 236 -3.47 -30.93 -5.36
CA THR A 236 -4.17 -31.09 -6.64
C THR A 236 -3.65 -32.33 -7.38
N PHE A 237 -2.33 -32.50 -7.48
CA PHE A 237 -1.72 -33.69 -8.08
C PHE A 237 -2.22 -35.00 -7.43
N HIS A 238 -2.26 -35.04 -6.10
CA HIS A 238 -2.74 -36.22 -5.38
C HIS A 238 -4.20 -36.56 -5.67
N ILE A 239 -5.05 -35.55 -5.80
CA ILE A 239 -6.47 -35.73 -6.15
C ILE A 239 -6.59 -36.22 -7.60
N GLU A 240 -5.94 -35.57 -8.53
CA GLU A 240 -5.98 -35.88 -9.95
C GLU A 240 -5.45 -37.30 -10.24
N CYS A 241 -4.40 -37.76 -9.56
CA CYS A 241 -3.92 -39.11 -9.64
C CYS A 241 -5.00 -40.12 -9.22
N ARG A 242 -5.65 -39.86 -8.07
CA ARG A 242 -6.70 -40.75 -7.56
C ARG A 242 -7.91 -40.81 -8.50
N GLU A 243 -8.35 -39.66 -8.99
CA GLU A 243 -9.48 -39.59 -9.94
C GLU A 243 -9.14 -40.27 -11.25
N THR A 244 -7.91 -40.12 -11.76
CA THR A 244 -7.47 -40.77 -12.99
C THR A 244 -7.38 -42.30 -12.82
N VAL A 245 -6.89 -42.80 -11.68
CA VAL A 245 -6.93 -44.24 -11.36
C VAL A 245 -8.36 -44.75 -11.36
N THR A 246 -9.28 -44.06 -10.67
CA THR A 246 -10.69 -44.44 -10.65
C THR A 246 -11.30 -44.48 -12.06
N TRP A 247 -10.96 -43.47 -12.89
CA TRP A 247 -11.44 -43.46 -14.28
C TRP A 247 -10.90 -44.63 -15.09
N ILE A 248 -9.64 -45.03 -14.92
CA ILE A 248 -9.05 -46.25 -15.54
C ILE A 248 -9.75 -47.49 -15.04
N GLU A 249 -9.97 -47.62 -13.73
CA GLU A 249 -10.65 -48.78 -13.12
C GLU A 249 -12.09 -48.92 -13.64
N ASP A 250 -12.83 -47.82 -13.84
CA ASP A 250 -14.16 -47.86 -14.44
C ASP A 250 -14.12 -48.36 -15.89
N LYS A 251 -13.11 -47.98 -16.69
CA LYS A 251 -12.95 -48.53 -18.04
C LYS A 251 -12.59 -50.00 -18.03
N MET A 252 -11.74 -50.45 -17.09
CA MET A 252 -11.44 -51.89 -16.90
C MET A 252 -12.70 -52.66 -16.58
N ARG A 253 -13.55 -52.18 -15.67
CA ARG A 253 -14.83 -52.82 -15.31
C ARG A 253 -15.77 -52.93 -16.51
N VAL A 254 -15.84 -51.90 -17.38
CA VAL A 254 -16.62 -51.97 -18.63
C VAL A 254 -16.07 -53.05 -19.55
N LEU A 255 -14.76 -53.24 -19.65
CA LEU A 255 -14.12 -54.28 -20.44
C LEU A 255 -14.38 -55.69 -19.86
N GLU A 256 -14.33 -55.88 -18.53
CA GLU A 256 -14.66 -57.14 -17.87
C GLU A 256 -16.07 -57.59 -18.21
N GLN A 257 -17.05 -56.69 -18.19
CA GLN A 257 -18.43 -56.99 -18.58
C GLN A 257 -18.56 -57.51 -20.04
N THR A 258 -17.56 -57.26 -20.89
CA THR A 258 -17.56 -57.79 -22.27
C THR A 258 -17.12 -59.25 -22.38
N ASP A 259 -16.56 -59.85 -21.31
CA ASP A 259 -16.23 -61.31 -21.29
C ASP A 259 -17.47 -62.18 -21.34
N GLU A 260 -18.59 -61.68 -20.81
CA GLU A 260 -19.86 -62.40 -20.77
C GLU A 260 -20.65 -62.37 -22.10
N LEU A 261 -20.18 -61.52 -23.06
CA LEU A 261 -20.82 -61.40 -24.35
C LEU A 261 -20.61 -62.66 -25.20
N LYS A 262 -21.72 -63.20 -25.73
CA LYS A 262 -21.64 -64.27 -26.68
C LYS A 262 -20.91 -63.80 -27.95
N MET A 263 -20.06 -64.68 -28.51
CA MET A 263 -19.32 -64.33 -29.77
C MET A 263 -20.22 -64.66 -30.99
N ASP A 264 -21.48 -64.26 -30.92
CA ASP A 264 -22.38 -64.16 -32.10
C ASP A 264 -22.27 -62.77 -32.71
N LEU A 265 -22.93 -62.57 -33.86
CA LEU A 265 -22.87 -61.29 -34.57
C LEU A 265 -23.29 -60.09 -33.70
N THR A 266 -24.29 -60.28 -32.85
CA THR A 266 -24.80 -59.26 -31.93
C THR A 266 -23.76 -58.89 -30.88
N GLY A 267 -23.11 -59.94 -30.28
CA GLY A 267 -22.03 -59.73 -29.29
C GLY A 267 -20.82 -59.05 -29.90
N ILE A 268 -20.39 -59.43 -31.11
CA ILE A 268 -19.29 -58.80 -31.86
C ILE A 268 -19.59 -57.30 -32.12
N MET A 269 -20.79 -56.97 -32.66
CA MET A 269 -21.21 -55.60 -32.93
C MET A 269 -21.28 -54.78 -31.62
N THR A 270 -21.69 -55.38 -30.51
CA THR A 270 -21.76 -54.70 -29.21
C THR A 270 -20.37 -54.42 -28.67
N LEU A 271 -19.45 -55.40 -28.76
CA LEU A 271 -18.05 -55.21 -28.36
C LEU A 271 -17.37 -54.12 -29.20
N GLN A 272 -17.51 -54.16 -30.52
CA GLN A 272 -16.96 -53.14 -31.42
C GLN A 272 -17.44 -51.71 -31.08
N ARG A 273 -18.76 -51.57 -30.83
CA ARG A 273 -19.33 -50.27 -30.43
C ARG A 273 -18.75 -49.76 -29.09
N LYS A 274 -18.61 -50.67 -28.11
CA LYS A 274 -18.01 -50.35 -26.81
C LYS A 274 -16.54 -49.90 -26.96
N LEU A 275 -15.74 -50.63 -27.73
CA LEU A 275 -14.32 -50.33 -27.95
C LEU A 275 -14.17 -48.99 -28.67
N THR A 276 -14.92 -48.72 -29.76
CA THR A 276 -14.89 -47.46 -30.48
C THR A 276 -15.33 -46.29 -29.57
N GLY A 277 -16.30 -46.45 -28.69
CA GLY A 277 -16.71 -45.46 -27.71
C GLY A 277 -15.63 -45.15 -26.67
N MET A 278 -14.76 -46.09 -26.39
CA MET A 278 -13.66 -45.92 -25.42
C MET A 278 -12.44 -45.21 -26.02
N GLU A 279 -12.25 -45.20 -27.35
CA GLU A 279 -11.05 -44.61 -28.00
C GLU A 279 -10.80 -43.15 -27.60
N ARG A 280 -11.86 -42.32 -27.55
CA ARG A 280 -11.78 -40.94 -27.14
C ARG A 280 -11.36 -40.79 -25.68
N ASP A 281 -11.95 -41.63 -24.81
CA ASP A 281 -11.64 -41.61 -23.39
C ASP A 281 -10.20 -42.07 -23.13
N LEU A 282 -9.71 -43.06 -23.87
CA LEU A 282 -8.31 -43.51 -23.79
C LEU A 282 -7.31 -42.43 -24.19
N ALA A 283 -7.60 -41.70 -25.26
CA ALA A 283 -6.75 -40.57 -25.66
C ALA A 283 -6.70 -39.47 -24.58
N ALA A 284 -7.85 -39.18 -23.95
CA ALA A 284 -7.93 -38.21 -22.86
C ALA A 284 -7.18 -38.70 -21.61
N ILE A 285 -7.32 -39.96 -21.24
CA ILE A 285 -6.59 -40.55 -20.11
C ILE A 285 -5.08 -40.53 -20.39
N GLN A 286 -4.64 -40.87 -21.59
CA GLN A 286 -3.23 -40.85 -21.98
C GLN A 286 -2.64 -39.43 -21.88
N ALA A 287 -3.36 -38.42 -22.36
CA ALA A 287 -2.93 -37.00 -22.25
C ALA A 287 -2.83 -36.58 -20.77
N LYS A 288 -3.80 -37.01 -19.92
CA LYS A 288 -3.76 -36.72 -18.48
C LYS A 288 -2.58 -37.40 -17.79
N LEU A 289 -2.27 -38.64 -18.15
CA LEU A 289 -1.08 -39.35 -17.63
C LEU A 289 0.20 -38.62 -17.93
N GLN A 290 0.40 -38.18 -19.17
CA GLN A 290 1.59 -37.40 -19.56
C GLN A 290 1.69 -36.10 -18.77
N SER A 291 0.57 -35.41 -18.55
CA SER A 291 0.51 -34.21 -17.72
C SER A 291 0.91 -34.50 -16.27
N LEU A 292 0.35 -35.53 -15.66
CA LEU A 292 0.65 -35.95 -14.29
C LEU A 292 2.09 -36.41 -14.11
N GLU A 293 2.68 -37.14 -15.08
CA GLU A 293 4.08 -37.53 -15.05
C GLU A 293 5.01 -36.31 -15.09
N SER A 294 4.68 -35.28 -15.90
CA SER A 294 5.42 -34.03 -15.94
C SER A 294 5.32 -33.29 -14.62
N GLU A 295 4.15 -33.25 -14.01
CA GLU A 295 3.91 -32.59 -12.72
C GLU A 295 4.62 -33.34 -11.57
N ALA A 296 4.59 -34.66 -11.56
CA ALA A 296 5.33 -35.49 -10.61
C ALA A 296 6.82 -35.13 -10.59
N GLY A 297 7.45 -35.03 -11.76
CA GLY A 297 8.87 -34.67 -11.86
C GLY A 297 9.17 -33.24 -11.35
N LYS A 298 8.23 -32.31 -11.44
CA LYS A 298 8.40 -30.98 -10.84
C LYS A 298 8.29 -31.05 -9.32
N ILE A 299 7.26 -31.74 -8.79
CA ILE A 299 7.03 -31.88 -7.35
C ILE A 299 8.20 -32.60 -6.67
N GLU A 300 8.73 -33.67 -7.25
CA GLU A 300 9.91 -34.38 -6.74
C GLU A 300 11.13 -33.45 -6.53
N ASN A 301 11.29 -32.45 -7.39
CA ASN A 301 12.39 -31.48 -7.29
C ASN A 301 12.09 -30.34 -6.30
N THR A 302 10.83 -29.92 -6.17
CA THR A 302 10.43 -28.76 -5.33
C THR A 302 10.03 -29.17 -3.93
N HIS A 303 9.54 -30.41 -3.73
CA HIS A 303 9.05 -30.98 -2.48
C HIS A 303 9.67 -32.35 -2.21
N PRO A 304 10.95 -32.41 -1.82
CA PRO A 304 11.64 -33.68 -1.55
C PRO A 304 10.95 -34.52 -0.46
N GLU A 305 10.26 -33.88 0.46
CA GLU A 305 9.47 -34.53 1.54
C GLU A 305 8.26 -35.32 1.01
N GLU A 306 7.70 -34.93 -0.12
CA GLU A 306 6.57 -35.58 -0.78
C GLU A 306 7.02 -36.57 -1.88
N ALA A 307 8.29 -36.59 -2.23
CA ALA A 307 8.81 -37.34 -3.38
C ALA A 307 8.45 -38.83 -3.33
N GLU A 308 8.57 -39.50 -2.17
CA GLU A 308 8.26 -40.91 -2.00
C GLU A 308 6.77 -41.21 -2.34
N VAL A 309 5.86 -40.37 -1.81
CA VAL A 309 4.41 -40.52 -2.04
C VAL A 309 4.03 -40.24 -3.48
N VAL A 310 4.68 -39.24 -4.09
CA VAL A 310 4.49 -38.86 -5.51
C VAL A 310 4.93 -40.00 -6.43
N ILE A 311 6.10 -40.56 -6.19
CA ILE A 311 6.64 -41.73 -6.96
C ILE A 311 5.70 -42.94 -6.83
N GLU A 312 5.24 -43.25 -5.61
CA GLU A 312 4.30 -44.36 -5.39
C GLU A 312 3.00 -44.14 -6.19
N ARG A 313 2.40 -42.98 -6.11
CA ARG A 313 1.17 -42.65 -6.83
C ARG A 313 1.33 -42.68 -8.34
N ASN A 314 2.41 -42.13 -8.85
CA ASN A 314 2.73 -42.16 -10.28
C ASN A 314 2.96 -43.60 -10.77
N THR A 315 3.66 -44.42 -9.99
CA THR A 315 3.86 -45.82 -10.28
C THR A 315 2.53 -46.59 -10.33
N LYS A 316 1.66 -46.42 -9.34
CA LYS A 316 0.33 -47.02 -9.32
C LYS A 316 -0.50 -46.60 -10.54
N LEU A 317 -0.49 -45.35 -10.87
CA LEU A 317 -1.20 -44.81 -12.03
C LEU A 317 -0.72 -45.44 -13.34
N ARG A 318 0.60 -45.54 -13.52
CA ARG A 318 1.21 -46.22 -14.67
C ARG A 318 0.86 -47.69 -14.75
N GLN A 319 0.89 -48.42 -13.63
CA GLN A 319 0.48 -49.84 -13.56
C GLN A 319 -0.97 -50.02 -13.95
N SER A 320 -1.88 -49.19 -13.44
CA SER A 320 -3.29 -49.24 -13.81
C SER A 320 -3.51 -48.99 -15.31
N TRP A 321 -2.78 -48.07 -15.91
CA TRP A 321 -2.82 -47.84 -17.35
C TRP A 321 -2.30 -49.01 -18.17
N GLU A 322 -1.19 -49.64 -17.75
CA GLU A 322 -0.62 -50.81 -18.42
C GLU A 322 -1.60 -51.98 -18.36
N GLN A 323 -2.30 -52.17 -17.25
CA GLN A 323 -3.34 -53.21 -17.12
C GLN A 323 -4.50 -52.92 -18.07
N LEU A 324 -5.03 -51.73 -18.13
CA LEU A 324 -6.11 -51.33 -19.05
C LEU A 324 -5.71 -51.58 -20.52
N THR A 325 -4.49 -51.15 -20.88
CA THR A 325 -3.99 -51.29 -22.27
C THR A 325 -3.79 -52.80 -22.63
N ALA A 326 -3.33 -53.62 -21.69
CA ALA A 326 -3.22 -55.07 -21.88
C ALA A 326 -4.59 -55.71 -22.07
N MET A 327 -5.61 -55.32 -21.26
CA MET A 327 -6.98 -55.82 -21.43
C MET A 327 -7.58 -55.46 -22.79
N LEU A 328 -7.34 -54.23 -23.25
CA LEU A 328 -7.75 -53.76 -24.58
C LEU A 328 -7.17 -54.60 -25.69
N LYS A 329 -5.85 -54.83 -25.67
CA LYS A 329 -5.18 -55.69 -26.68
C LYS A 329 -5.79 -57.10 -26.75
N VAL A 330 -6.11 -57.70 -25.60
CA VAL A 330 -6.76 -58.98 -25.56
C VAL A 330 -8.16 -58.93 -26.17
N ARG A 331 -8.91 -57.84 -25.94
CA ARG A 331 -10.25 -57.66 -26.52
C ARG A 331 -10.21 -57.44 -28.03
N ASP A 332 -9.27 -56.65 -28.52
CA ASP A 332 -9.08 -56.41 -29.94
C ASP A 332 -8.75 -57.71 -30.67
N ALA A 333 -7.81 -58.53 -30.13
CA ALA A 333 -7.49 -59.82 -30.70
C ALA A 333 -8.72 -60.76 -30.78
N LYS A 334 -9.51 -60.85 -29.70
CA LYS A 334 -10.75 -61.62 -29.70
C LYS A 334 -11.77 -61.11 -30.72
N LEU A 335 -11.88 -59.82 -30.91
CA LEU A 335 -12.76 -59.20 -31.90
C LEU A 335 -12.34 -59.52 -33.33
N GLU A 336 -11.03 -59.52 -33.60
CA GLU A 336 -10.44 -59.86 -34.89
C GLU A 336 -10.67 -61.33 -35.21
N GLU A 337 -10.34 -62.28 -34.28
CA GLU A 337 -10.60 -63.73 -34.42
C GLU A 337 -12.09 -64.05 -34.69
N ALA A 338 -13.00 -63.41 -33.93
CA ALA A 338 -14.43 -63.62 -34.09
C ALA A 338 -14.92 -63.02 -35.45
N GLY A 339 -14.37 -61.92 -35.90
CA GLY A 339 -14.67 -61.33 -37.20
C GLY A 339 -14.21 -62.19 -38.36
N ASP A 340 -13.04 -62.81 -38.23
CA ASP A 340 -12.52 -63.76 -39.25
C ASP A 340 -13.35 -65.05 -39.32
N LEU A 341 -13.67 -65.62 -38.16
CA LEU A 341 -14.56 -66.81 -38.08
C LEU A 341 -15.90 -66.48 -38.72
N HIS A 342 -16.51 -65.37 -38.45
CA HIS A 342 -17.80 -64.98 -39.03
C HIS A 342 -17.74 -64.81 -40.57
N ARG A 343 -16.66 -64.23 -41.07
CA ARG A 343 -16.41 -64.12 -42.51
C ARG A 343 -16.27 -65.47 -43.14
N PHE A 344 -15.49 -66.33 -42.55
CA PHE A 344 -15.31 -67.76 -42.99
C PHE A 344 -16.61 -68.54 -43.03
N LEU A 345 -17.43 -68.46 -41.99
CA LEU A 345 -18.75 -69.16 -41.94
C LEU A 345 -19.69 -68.60 -43.00
N LYS A 346 -19.74 -67.32 -43.24
CA LYS A 346 -20.52 -66.67 -44.32
C LYS A 346 -20.08 -67.10 -45.71
N ASP A 347 -18.79 -67.26 -45.93
CA ASP A 347 -18.25 -67.79 -47.19
C ASP A 347 -18.61 -69.26 -47.38
N LEU A 348 -18.59 -70.09 -46.35
CA LEU A 348 -19.02 -71.47 -46.37
C LEU A 348 -20.51 -71.59 -46.70
N ASP A 349 -21.37 -70.78 -46.07
CA ASP A 349 -22.82 -70.79 -46.42
C ASP A 349 -23.05 -70.36 -47.86
N HIS A 350 -22.25 -69.41 -48.39
CA HIS A 350 -22.32 -68.99 -49.80
C HIS A 350 -21.88 -70.13 -50.77
N PHE A 351 -20.90 -70.94 -50.34
CA PHE A 351 -20.50 -72.12 -51.10
C PHE A 351 -21.53 -73.21 -51.10
N GLN A 352 -22.19 -73.51 -49.94
CA GLN A 352 -23.25 -74.52 -49.83
C GLN A 352 -24.48 -74.16 -50.64
N VAL A 353 -24.90 -72.87 -50.66
CA VAL A 353 -26.07 -72.40 -51.45
C VAL A 353 -25.77 -72.45 -52.97
N LYS A 354 -24.53 -72.52 -53.42
CA LYS A 354 -24.15 -72.66 -54.83
C LYS A 354 -24.00 -74.08 -55.30
N THR A 355 -24.04 -75.09 -54.37
CA THR A 355 -23.86 -76.51 -54.69
C THR A 355 -25.16 -77.29 -54.60
N ASP A 356 -26.25 -76.72 -54.10
CA ASP A 356 -27.63 -77.21 -54.20
C ASP A 356 -28.31 -76.48 -55.39
#